data_352fc6a4d2c787c04f6e81d82afa6136
#
_entry.id   352fc6a4d2c787c04f6e81d82afa6136
#
_cell.length_a   1.000
_cell.length_b   1.000
_cell.length_c   1.000
_cell.angle_alpha   90.00
_cell.angle_beta   90.00
_cell.angle_gamma   90.00
#
_symmetry.space_group_name_H-M   'P 1'
#
loop_
_entity.id
_entity.type
_entity.pdbx_description
1 polymer ?
#
loop_
_entity_poly.entity_id
_entity_poly.type
_entity_poly.pdbx_seq_one_letter_code
_entity_poly.pdbx_strand_id
1 'polypeptide(L)'
;MLADLLFGGMSKLYGIRAIIPEEVRQLNGPFLFLANHVGTYEPFLYYYFLRKPLHFVASEAAMQNPFMAWLLNGFGVISKKKNRRDSKVIREMLQLSNAGRSIGLFPEGNRTWTGNTLYYEPSIARLIKKMNVPVITARSKGMLLFNPRWAGRLRKSPVELEYRLLFDREAIAASGEKEIYEKISTALAHDEWEWQRRNRKRIKSRHRAEYLEAFLFLCPQCEHIGKLHSHGNEVICSHCHLHIHVDGYGFFRFEPGSRRSFDNARDWFDWQMNTFEKKLEHALSLHVAEPLFIDYSMIFFEFEARGVKKYGPSEVRTYIDRIEILPQKGSTHIFRYEQLDAISTELHERLEIHADGRSFRLYGKYSGVSSLKYEIAANIIWKNQGNEYKLSPYLKSFLLNGQQPAK
;
A
#
# COMPACT_ATOMS: atom_id res chain seq x y z
N MET A 1 -21.38 19.43 -5.34
CA MET A 1 -22.10 19.04 -6.59
C MET A 1 -21.34 18.02 -7.42
N LEU A 2 -20.15 18.29 -7.99
CA LEU A 2 -19.40 17.30 -8.80
C LEU A 2 -18.97 16.06 -8.00
N ALA A 3 -18.41 16.24 -6.81
CA ALA A 3 -18.02 15.14 -5.91
C ALA A 3 -19.25 14.28 -5.53
N ASP A 4 -20.40 14.89 -5.31
CA ASP A 4 -21.64 14.17 -5.00
C ASP A 4 -22.12 13.31 -6.17
N LEU A 5 -22.03 13.83 -7.38
CA LEU A 5 -22.39 13.09 -8.58
C LEU A 5 -21.44 11.88 -8.79
N LEU A 6 -20.13 12.11 -8.70
CA LEU A 6 -19.10 11.08 -8.92
C LEU A 6 -19.14 9.99 -7.83
N PHE A 7 -19.00 10.40 -6.57
CA PHE A 7 -18.88 9.42 -5.46
C PHE A 7 -20.23 8.88 -5.03
N GLY A 8 -21.31 9.64 -5.20
CA GLY A 8 -22.69 9.16 -5.02
C GLY A 8 -23.07 8.13 -6.06
N GLY A 9 -22.78 8.39 -7.34
CA GLY A 9 -22.96 7.44 -8.43
C GLY A 9 -22.14 6.16 -8.22
N MET A 10 -20.85 6.31 -7.88
CA MET A 10 -19.97 5.20 -7.57
C MET A 10 -20.50 4.37 -6.39
N SER A 11 -20.94 5.02 -5.31
CA SER A 11 -21.47 4.33 -4.13
C SER A 11 -22.71 3.50 -4.44
N LYS A 12 -23.62 4.03 -5.23
CA LYS A 12 -24.82 3.30 -5.69
C LYS A 12 -24.47 2.14 -6.62
N LEU A 13 -23.57 2.38 -7.60
CA LEU A 13 -23.19 1.37 -8.60
C LEU A 13 -22.49 0.17 -7.97
N TYR A 14 -21.60 0.41 -6.99
CA TYR A 14 -20.77 -0.61 -6.38
C TYR A 14 -21.30 -1.12 -5.03
N GLY A 15 -22.35 -0.52 -4.49
CA GLY A 15 -22.93 -0.93 -3.21
C GLY A 15 -22.09 -0.50 -2.00
N ILE A 16 -21.49 0.70 -2.08
CA ILE A 16 -20.70 1.28 -0.97
C ILE A 16 -21.68 1.96 -0.01
N ARG A 17 -21.58 1.64 1.28
CA ARG A 17 -22.41 2.21 2.33
C ARG A 17 -21.58 2.68 3.50
N ALA A 18 -22.11 3.62 4.30
CA ALA A 18 -21.47 4.11 5.50
C ALA A 18 -22.39 3.92 6.70
N ILE A 19 -21.79 3.55 7.84
CA ILE A 19 -22.41 3.49 9.14
C ILE A 19 -21.80 4.64 9.96
N ILE A 20 -22.59 5.69 10.19
CA ILE A 20 -22.14 6.91 10.85
C ILE A 20 -23.03 7.15 12.07
N PRO A 21 -22.50 7.00 13.30
CA PRO A 21 -23.23 7.31 14.54
C PRO A 21 -23.63 8.78 14.59
N GLU A 22 -24.69 9.05 15.35
CA GLU A 22 -25.26 10.40 15.46
C GLU A 22 -24.26 11.38 16.10
N GLU A 23 -23.49 10.96 17.09
CA GLU A 23 -22.42 11.73 17.71
C GLU A 23 -21.35 12.22 16.71
N VAL A 24 -21.07 11.42 15.68
CA VAL A 24 -20.16 11.81 14.58
C VAL A 24 -20.83 12.81 13.64
N ARG A 25 -22.13 12.64 13.38
CA ARG A 25 -22.90 13.57 12.53
C ARG A 25 -23.02 14.95 13.16
N GLN A 26 -23.28 14.98 14.45
CA GLN A 26 -23.51 16.21 15.21
C GLN A 26 -22.20 16.91 15.63
N LEU A 27 -21.03 16.24 15.52
CA LEU A 27 -19.76 16.81 15.92
C LEU A 27 -19.46 18.08 15.11
N ASN A 28 -19.36 19.22 15.77
CA ASN A 28 -18.97 20.50 15.20
C ASN A 28 -17.54 20.87 15.57
N GLY A 29 -16.90 21.69 14.72
CA GLY A 29 -15.54 22.18 14.93
C GLY A 29 -14.47 21.23 14.37
N PRO A 30 -13.19 21.56 14.60
CA PRO A 30 -12.09 20.78 14.10
C PRO A 30 -11.99 19.42 14.79
N PHE A 31 -11.67 18.41 14.03
CA PHE A 31 -11.40 17.04 14.50
C PHE A 31 -10.26 16.41 13.71
N LEU A 32 -9.63 15.41 14.28
CA LEU A 32 -8.70 14.52 13.58
C LEU A 32 -9.45 13.27 13.12
N PHE A 33 -9.41 13.01 11.84
CA PHE A 33 -9.97 11.80 11.21
C PHE A 33 -8.87 10.80 10.93
N LEU A 34 -8.99 9.59 11.46
CA LEU A 34 -8.05 8.49 11.25
C LEU A 34 -8.76 7.31 10.61
N ALA A 35 -8.15 6.70 9.60
CA ALA A 35 -8.72 5.52 8.96
C ALA A 35 -7.62 4.50 8.55
N ASN A 36 -8.01 3.22 8.43
CA ASN A 36 -7.18 2.22 7.77
C ASN A 36 -7.10 2.50 6.26
N HIS A 37 -6.02 2.07 5.59
CA HIS A 37 -5.76 2.45 4.20
C HIS A 37 -5.62 1.24 3.27
N VAL A 38 -6.64 1.00 2.47
CA VAL A 38 -6.73 -0.11 1.51
C VAL A 38 -6.86 0.38 0.07
N GLY A 39 -7.87 1.22 -0.20
CA GLY A 39 -8.25 1.64 -1.55
C GLY A 39 -7.76 3.05 -1.95
N THR A 40 -7.66 3.28 -3.25
CA THR A 40 -7.25 4.59 -3.79
C THR A 40 -8.30 5.68 -3.56
N TYR A 41 -9.57 5.30 -3.55
CA TYR A 41 -10.69 6.26 -3.50
C TYR A 41 -11.21 6.53 -2.09
N GLU A 42 -10.63 5.91 -1.07
CA GLU A 42 -11.07 6.05 0.33
C GLU A 42 -11.17 7.49 0.82
N PRO A 43 -10.18 8.38 0.60
CA PRO A 43 -10.28 9.76 1.09
C PRO A 43 -11.52 10.47 0.59
N PHE A 44 -11.86 10.27 -0.68
CA PHE A 44 -13.03 10.88 -1.32
C PHE A 44 -14.35 10.26 -0.86
N LEU A 45 -14.37 8.94 -0.63
CA LEU A 45 -15.52 8.24 -0.08
C LEU A 45 -15.78 8.68 1.37
N TYR A 46 -14.72 8.76 2.19
CA TYR A 46 -14.86 9.26 3.55
C TYR A 46 -15.40 10.68 3.60
N TYR A 47 -14.84 11.58 2.77
CA TYR A 47 -15.36 12.93 2.63
C TYR A 47 -16.83 12.94 2.18
N TYR A 48 -17.17 12.17 1.14
CA TYR A 48 -18.53 12.11 0.58
C TYR A 48 -19.56 11.71 1.63
N PHE A 49 -19.30 10.67 2.41
CA PHE A 49 -20.25 10.18 3.41
C PHE A 49 -20.30 11.04 4.67
N LEU A 50 -19.15 11.53 5.14
CA LEU A 50 -19.06 12.34 6.35
C LEU A 50 -19.67 13.74 6.18
N ARG A 51 -19.67 14.26 4.95
CA ARG A 51 -20.21 15.62 4.63
C ARG A 51 -19.55 16.75 5.40
N LYS A 52 -18.30 16.56 5.83
CA LYS A 52 -17.51 17.55 6.57
C LYS A 52 -16.16 17.77 5.84
N PRO A 53 -15.68 19.04 5.74
CA PRO A 53 -14.40 19.33 5.11
C PRO A 53 -13.26 18.62 5.82
N LEU A 54 -12.40 17.94 5.05
CA LEU A 54 -11.23 17.20 5.53
C LEU A 54 -10.01 17.55 4.67
N HIS A 55 -8.93 17.97 5.31
CA HIS A 55 -7.62 18.16 4.69
C HIS A 55 -6.81 16.87 4.86
N PHE A 56 -6.77 16.03 3.84
CA PHE A 56 -6.00 14.78 3.90
C PHE A 56 -4.51 15.02 3.66
N VAL A 57 -3.67 14.21 4.29
CA VAL A 57 -2.25 14.13 3.98
C VAL A 57 -2.05 13.11 2.86
N ALA A 58 -1.44 13.52 1.74
CA ALA A 58 -1.17 12.65 0.60
C ALA A 58 0.28 12.77 0.12
N SER A 59 0.79 11.70 -0.52
CA SER A 59 2.10 11.67 -1.15
C SER A 59 2.15 12.60 -2.38
N GLU A 60 3.28 13.29 -2.59
CA GLU A 60 3.55 14.07 -3.82
C GLU A 60 3.39 13.21 -5.09
N ALA A 61 3.67 11.92 -5.02
CA ALA A 61 3.48 10.99 -6.12
C ALA A 61 2.01 10.88 -6.57
N ALA A 62 1.05 11.05 -5.66
CA ALA A 62 -0.38 11.06 -6.00
C ALA A 62 -0.77 12.28 -6.86
N MET A 63 0.02 13.36 -6.78
CA MET A 63 -0.21 14.61 -7.53
C MET A 63 0.40 14.60 -8.94
N GLN A 64 1.12 13.55 -9.33
CA GLN A 64 1.73 13.48 -10.67
C GLN A 64 0.70 13.22 -11.79
N ASN A 65 -0.46 12.67 -11.47
CA ASN A 65 -1.56 12.56 -12.42
C ASN A 65 -2.34 13.89 -12.42
N PRO A 66 -2.48 14.60 -13.56
CA PRO A 66 -3.12 15.92 -13.62
C PRO A 66 -4.56 15.93 -13.08
N PHE A 67 -5.34 14.88 -13.35
CA PHE A 67 -6.71 14.75 -12.84
C PHE A 67 -6.72 14.56 -11.33
N MET A 68 -5.85 13.69 -10.81
CA MET A 68 -5.73 13.49 -9.36
C MET A 68 -5.20 14.75 -8.67
N ALA A 69 -4.22 15.45 -9.27
CA ALA A 69 -3.71 16.71 -8.74
C ALA A 69 -4.82 17.77 -8.65
N TRP A 70 -5.59 17.93 -9.71
CA TRP A 70 -6.74 18.85 -9.71
C TRP A 70 -7.77 18.50 -8.62
N LEU A 71 -8.10 17.20 -8.50
CA LEU A 71 -9.03 16.72 -7.48
C LEU A 71 -8.48 16.95 -6.06
N LEU A 72 -7.24 16.54 -5.80
CA LEU A 72 -6.59 16.66 -4.50
C LEU A 72 -6.40 18.13 -4.07
N ASN A 73 -6.03 19.01 -5.00
CA ASN A 73 -5.93 20.45 -4.74
C ASN A 73 -7.29 21.06 -4.37
N GLY A 74 -8.36 20.62 -5.03
CA GLY A 74 -9.73 21.02 -4.70
C GLY A 74 -10.17 20.63 -3.28
N PHE A 75 -9.58 19.58 -2.72
CA PHE A 75 -9.80 19.14 -1.33
C PHE A 75 -8.80 19.74 -0.32
N GLY A 76 -7.87 20.60 -0.76
CA GLY A 76 -6.88 21.23 0.11
C GLY A 76 -5.95 20.22 0.78
N VAL A 77 -5.42 19.29 0.01
CA VAL A 77 -4.57 18.21 0.51
C VAL A 77 -3.22 18.75 0.95
N ILE A 78 -2.74 18.24 2.10
CA ILE A 78 -1.40 18.49 2.63
C ILE A 78 -0.42 17.54 1.92
N SER A 79 0.54 18.09 1.18
CA SER A 79 1.52 17.30 0.42
C SER A 79 2.66 16.81 1.31
N LYS A 80 3.03 15.53 1.19
CA LYS A 80 4.11 14.89 1.94
C LYS A 80 5.06 14.14 1.02
N LYS A 81 6.37 14.29 1.23
CA LYS A 81 7.38 13.40 0.62
C LYS A 81 7.33 12.02 1.28
N LYS A 82 7.23 10.97 0.45
CA LYS A 82 7.15 9.59 0.95
C LYS A 82 8.46 9.17 1.63
N ASN A 83 8.35 8.34 2.66
CA ASN A 83 9.46 7.75 3.41
C ASN A 83 10.46 8.75 4.05
N ARG A 84 10.05 10.01 4.26
CA ARG A 84 10.82 11.00 5.01
C ARG A 84 10.02 11.49 6.23
N ARG A 85 10.73 11.66 7.36
CA ARG A 85 10.20 12.40 8.51
C ARG A 85 10.09 13.86 8.08
N ASP A 86 8.86 14.36 8.02
CA ASP A 86 8.60 15.73 7.54
C ASP A 86 7.94 16.55 8.67
N SER A 87 8.79 17.24 9.42
CA SER A 87 8.35 18.16 10.48
C SER A 87 7.51 19.32 9.94
N LYS A 88 7.64 19.65 8.63
CA LYS A 88 6.83 20.67 7.95
C LYS A 88 5.37 20.23 7.88
N VAL A 89 5.11 18.97 7.51
CA VAL A 89 3.75 18.42 7.44
C VAL A 89 3.08 18.45 8.80
N ILE A 90 3.78 18.05 9.87
CA ILE A 90 3.23 18.11 11.24
C ILE A 90 2.89 19.55 11.63
N ARG A 91 3.75 20.51 11.31
CA ARG A 91 3.52 21.92 11.59
C ARG A 91 2.32 22.46 10.81
N GLU A 92 2.18 22.11 9.53
CA GLU A 92 1.05 22.49 8.70
C GLU A 92 -0.27 21.91 9.24
N MET A 93 -0.28 20.63 9.63
CA MET A 93 -1.44 20.00 10.27
C MET A 93 -1.87 20.75 11.55
N LEU A 94 -0.92 21.12 12.40
CA LEU A 94 -1.20 21.89 13.62
C LEU A 94 -1.73 23.28 13.31
N GLN A 95 -1.17 23.98 12.34
CA GLN A 95 -1.63 25.30 11.90
C GLN A 95 -3.07 25.24 11.37
N LEU A 96 -3.38 24.28 10.52
CA LEU A 96 -4.74 24.09 9.99
C LEU A 96 -5.72 23.73 11.12
N SER A 97 -5.34 22.84 12.03
CA SER A 97 -6.18 22.49 13.18
C SER A 97 -6.48 23.70 14.06
N ASN A 98 -5.47 24.52 14.37
CA ASN A 98 -5.64 25.77 15.13
C ASN A 98 -6.49 26.80 14.39
N ALA A 99 -6.51 26.76 13.06
CA ALA A 99 -7.41 27.57 12.23
C ALA A 99 -8.82 26.97 12.07
N GLY A 100 -9.18 25.97 12.90
CA GLY A 100 -10.52 25.36 12.91
C GLY A 100 -10.77 24.37 11.79
N ARG A 101 -9.72 23.85 11.12
CA ARG A 101 -9.84 22.88 10.03
C ARG A 101 -9.65 21.45 10.53
N SER A 102 -10.43 20.53 9.98
CA SER A 102 -10.32 19.10 10.29
C SER A 102 -9.28 18.43 9.40
N ILE A 103 -8.48 17.54 9.98
CA ILE A 103 -7.38 16.85 9.30
C ILE A 103 -7.74 15.38 9.11
N GLY A 104 -7.54 14.86 7.91
CA GLY A 104 -7.64 13.44 7.59
C GLY A 104 -6.27 12.78 7.45
N LEU A 105 -6.05 11.67 8.13
CA LEU A 105 -4.78 10.97 8.11
C LEU A 105 -5.00 9.46 8.05
N PHE A 106 -4.22 8.79 7.21
CA PHE A 106 -4.02 7.36 7.24
C PHE A 106 -2.70 7.08 7.98
N PRO A 107 -2.73 6.67 9.25
CA PRO A 107 -1.50 6.54 10.05
C PRO A 107 -0.54 5.51 9.48
N GLU A 108 -1.03 4.52 8.76
CA GLU A 108 -0.26 3.49 8.05
C GLU A 108 0.71 4.08 6.99
N GLY A 109 0.39 5.25 6.45
CA GLY A 109 1.19 5.93 5.42
C GLY A 109 1.29 5.23 4.07
N ASN A 110 0.82 3.99 3.97
CA ASN A 110 0.77 3.18 2.76
C ASN A 110 -0.55 2.41 2.68
N ARG A 111 -1.00 2.09 1.47
CA ARG A 111 -2.10 1.16 1.27
C ARG A 111 -1.63 -0.26 1.52
N THR A 112 -2.41 -1.03 2.26
CA THR A 112 -2.12 -2.45 2.46
C THR A 112 -2.17 -3.25 1.15
N TRP A 113 -1.30 -4.24 1.04
CA TRP A 113 -1.35 -5.24 -0.02
C TRP A 113 -2.22 -6.44 0.37
N THR A 114 -2.24 -6.78 1.65
CA THR A 114 -2.86 -8.00 2.18
C THR A 114 -4.31 -7.81 2.62
N GLY A 115 -4.74 -6.56 2.85
CA GLY A 115 -6.06 -6.25 3.41
C GLY A 115 -6.08 -6.17 4.94
N ASN A 116 -4.94 -6.40 5.59
CA ASN A 116 -4.79 -6.17 7.01
C ASN A 116 -4.32 -4.74 7.26
N THR A 117 -4.71 -4.16 8.39
CA THR A 117 -4.17 -2.88 8.85
C THR A 117 -2.65 -3.00 9.01
N LEU A 118 -1.91 -2.06 8.42
CA LEU A 118 -0.46 -2.04 8.51
C LEU A 118 -0.01 -1.43 9.85
N TYR A 119 1.21 -1.76 10.24
CA TYR A 119 1.86 -1.11 11.38
C TYR A 119 2.03 0.39 11.13
N TYR A 120 1.89 1.19 12.18
CA TYR A 120 2.19 2.61 12.23
C TYR A 120 2.80 3.00 13.56
N GLU A 121 3.56 4.08 13.56
CA GLU A 121 4.37 4.49 14.70
C GLU A 121 3.51 4.99 15.88
N PRO A 122 3.85 4.63 17.14
CA PRO A 122 3.18 5.13 18.34
C PRO A 122 3.16 6.66 18.48
N SER A 123 4.04 7.35 17.73
CA SER A 123 4.10 8.82 17.70
C SER A 123 2.80 9.50 17.25
N ILE A 124 1.85 8.76 16.68
CA ILE A 124 0.49 9.25 16.40
C ILE A 124 -0.23 9.70 17.68
N ALA A 125 -0.02 9.02 18.79
CA ALA A 125 -0.61 9.42 20.08
C ALA A 125 -0.12 10.79 20.56
N ARG A 126 1.18 11.08 20.36
CA ARG A 126 1.75 12.42 20.64
C ARG A 126 1.12 13.51 19.76
N LEU A 127 0.91 13.20 18.47
CA LEU A 127 0.23 14.14 17.58
C LEU A 127 -1.19 14.45 18.06
N ILE A 128 -1.95 13.43 18.47
CA ILE A 128 -3.31 13.58 19.01
C ILE A 128 -3.30 14.46 20.26
N LYS A 129 -2.43 14.18 21.22
CA LYS A 129 -2.30 15.01 22.43
C LYS A 129 -1.96 16.48 22.09
N LYS A 130 -1.08 16.69 21.12
CA LYS A 130 -0.66 18.02 20.70
C LYS A 130 -1.76 18.79 19.97
N MET A 131 -2.56 18.10 19.15
CA MET A 131 -3.70 18.70 18.45
C MET A 131 -4.86 19.00 19.40
N ASN A 132 -5.09 18.14 20.38
CA ASN A 132 -6.16 18.23 21.38
C ASN A 132 -7.54 18.55 20.77
N VAL A 133 -7.89 17.85 19.71
CA VAL A 133 -9.21 17.92 19.06
C VAL A 133 -9.85 16.53 19.06
N PRO A 134 -11.20 16.42 19.01
CA PRO A 134 -11.87 15.12 18.93
C PRO A 134 -11.29 14.23 17.84
N VAL A 135 -11.26 12.93 18.08
CA VAL A 135 -10.75 11.93 17.12
C VAL A 135 -11.88 11.06 16.60
N ILE A 136 -12.14 11.15 15.31
CA ILE A 136 -13.03 10.23 14.59
C ILE A 136 -12.16 9.16 13.95
N THR A 137 -12.51 7.91 14.14
CA THR A 137 -11.93 6.79 13.37
C THR A 137 -12.91 6.27 12.34
N ALA A 138 -12.40 5.77 11.22
CA ALA A 138 -13.18 5.01 10.27
C ALA A 138 -12.44 3.73 9.86
N ARG A 139 -13.21 2.68 9.61
CA ARG A 139 -12.72 1.38 9.17
C ARG A 139 -13.44 0.97 7.90
N SER A 140 -12.69 0.75 6.82
CA SER A 140 -13.23 0.20 5.58
C SER A 140 -13.19 -1.33 5.61
N LYS A 141 -14.30 -1.96 5.24
CA LYS A 141 -14.48 -3.41 5.13
C LYS A 141 -14.96 -3.74 3.72
N GLY A 142 -14.45 -4.78 3.09
CA GLY A 142 -14.73 -5.11 1.69
C GLY A 142 -13.94 -4.25 0.69
N MET A 143 -13.09 -3.35 1.15
CA MET A 143 -12.37 -2.43 0.30
C MET A 143 -11.30 -3.13 -0.55
N LEU A 144 -10.59 -4.13 0.00
CA LEU A 144 -9.65 -4.95 -0.77
C LEU A 144 -10.36 -5.73 -1.88
N LEU A 145 -11.58 -6.20 -1.65
CA LEU A 145 -12.35 -6.93 -2.66
C LEU A 145 -12.81 -6.01 -3.78
N PHE A 146 -13.11 -4.76 -3.45
CA PHE A 146 -13.53 -3.70 -4.38
C PHE A 146 -12.38 -3.10 -5.16
N ASN A 147 -11.29 -2.67 -4.48
CA ASN A 147 -10.15 -1.96 -5.06
C ASN A 147 -8.82 -2.44 -4.50
N PRO A 148 -8.42 -3.70 -4.75
CA PRO A 148 -7.12 -4.17 -4.29
C PRO A 148 -5.99 -3.39 -4.97
N ARG A 149 -4.88 -3.23 -4.26
CA ARG A 149 -3.74 -2.41 -4.71
C ARG A 149 -3.15 -2.87 -6.05
N TRP A 150 -3.20 -4.18 -6.34
CA TRP A 150 -2.70 -4.75 -7.59
C TRP A 150 -3.69 -4.65 -8.76
N ALA A 151 -4.99 -4.43 -8.52
CA ALA A 151 -5.99 -4.46 -9.60
C ALA A 151 -5.92 -3.23 -10.49
N GLY A 152 -6.04 -3.45 -11.78
CA GLY A 152 -6.15 -2.37 -12.77
C GLY A 152 -7.55 -1.76 -12.88
N ARG A 153 -8.58 -2.36 -12.26
CA ARG A 153 -9.99 -1.95 -12.36
C ARG A 153 -10.70 -2.10 -11.02
N LEU A 154 -11.72 -1.29 -10.81
CA LEU A 154 -12.66 -1.47 -9.70
C LEU A 154 -13.51 -2.73 -9.93
N ARG A 155 -13.80 -3.45 -8.85
CA ARG A 155 -14.61 -4.67 -8.86
C ARG A 155 -15.95 -4.40 -8.17
N LYS A 156 -17.03 -4.91 -8.71
CA LYS A 156 -18.34 -4.78 -8.04
C LYS A 156 -18.38 -5.72 -6.85
N SER A 157 -18.12 -5.17 -5.66
CA SER A 157 -18.18 -5.84 -4.36
C SER A 157 -18.69 -4.86 -3.32
N PRO A 158 -19.53 -5.29 -2.37
CA PRO A 158 -20.03 -4.41 -1.31
C PRO A 158 -18.88 -3.90 -0.43
N VAL A 159 -18.93 -2.61 -0.11
CA VAL A 159 -18.01 -1.94 0.82
C VAL A 159 -18.80 -1.31 1.94
N GLU A 160 -18.28 -1.42 3.16
CA GLU A 160 -18.83 -0.79 4.35
C GLU A 160 -17.78 0.11 5.00
N LEU A 161 -18.15 1.36 5.25
CA LEU A 161 -17.34 2.35 5.95
C LEU A 161 -17.96 2.59 7.32
N GLU A 162 -17.30 2.11 8.37
CA GLU A 162 -17.76 2.20 9.75
C GLU A 162 -17.04 3.34 10.47
N TYR A 163 -17.79 4.35 10.91
CA TYR A 163 -17.26 5.50 11.64
C TYR A 163 -17.51 5.39 13.13
N ARG A 164 -16.62 6.01 13.94
CA ARG A 164 -16.75 6.07 15.39
C ARG A 164 -16.11 7.35 15.90
N LEU A 165 -16.74 8.02 16.84
CA LEU A 165 -16.09 9.01 17.71
C LEU A 165 -15.27 8.23 18.75
N LEU A 166 -13.93 8.27 18.62
CA LEU A 166 -13.05 7.47 19.49
C LEU A 166 -12.65 8.24 20.75
N PHE A 167 -12.40 9.54 20.60
CA PHE A 167 -12.04 10.43 21.70
C PHE A 167 -12.70 11.79 21.50
N ASP A 168 -13.23 12.35 22.58
CA ASP A 168 -13.43 13.78 22.77
C ASP A 168 -12.17 14.42 23.38
N ARG A 169 -12.19 15.73 23.63
CA ARG A 169 -11.05 16.46 24.21
C ARG A 169 -10.73 16.05 25.65
N GLU A 170 -11.76 15.76 26.44
CA GLU A 170 -11.63 15.39 27.84
C GLU A 170 -10.96 14.02 27.96
N ALA A 171 -11.40 13.05 27.14
CA ALA A 171 -10.81 11.72 27.07
C ALA A 171 -9.34 11.77 26.61
N ILE A 172 -8.98 12.66 25.66
CA ILE A 172 -7.58 12.85 25.25
C ILE A 172 -6.73 13.39 26.41
N ALA A 173 -7.25 14.38 27.13
CA ALA A 173 -6.55 14.98 28.27
C ALA A 173 -6.29 13.96 29.39
N ALA A 174 -7.28 13.11 29.67
CA ALA A 174 -7.24 12.10 30.72
C ALA A 174 -6.37 10.88 30.37
N SER A 175 -6.18 10.57 29.07
CA SER A 175 -5.47 9.35 28.63
C SER A 175 -3.97 9.57 28.43
N GLY A 176 -3.16 8.55 28.75
CA GLY A 176 -1.75 8.49 28.42
C GLY A 176 -1.49 8.16 26.92
N GLU A 177 -0.28 8.46 26.41
CA GLU A 177 0.07 8.20 25.01
C GLU A 177 -0.09 6.71 24.65
N LYS A 178 0.29 5.80 25.56
CA LYS A 178 0.16 4.35 25.37
C LYS A 178 -1.30 3.94 25.21
N GLU A 179 -2.17 4.41 26.09
CA GLU A 179 -3.61 4.11 26.04
C GLU A 179 -4.26 4.65 24.75
N ILE A 180 -3.91 5.89 24.35
CA ILE A 180 -4.38 6.47 23.10
C ILE A 180 -3.97 5.58 21.92
N TYR A 181 -2.70 5.16 21.86
CA TYR A 181 -2.21 4.31 20.79
C TYR A 181 -2.93 2.96 20.74
N GLU A 182 -3.12 2.29 21.89
CA GLU A 182 -3.82 1.00 21.98
C GLU A 182 -5.28 1.10 21.52
N LYS A 183 -5.99 2.14 21.95
CA LYS A 183 -7.38 2.39 21.53
C LYS A 183 -7.49 2.64 20.03
N ILE A 184 -6.58 3.45 19.45
CA ILE A 184 -6.56 3.69 18.00
C ILE A 184 -6.25 2.39 17.27
N SER A 185 -5.25 1.63 17.73
CA SER A 185 -4.86 0.37 17.10
C SER A 185 -6.02 -0.61 17.06
N THR A 186 -6.76 -0.75 18.15
CA THR A 186 -7.97 -1.55 18.22
C THR A 186 -9.08 -1.03 17.29
N ALA A 187 -9.29 0.29 17.24
CA ALA A 187 -10.34 0.89 16.43
C ALA A 187 -10.09 0.74 14.92
N LEU A 188 -8.82 0.80 14.49
CA LEU A 188 -8.43 0.70 13.08
C LEU A 188 -8.13 -0.75 12.66
N ALA A 189 -7.95 -1.68 13.61
CA ALA A 189 -7.62 -3.07 13.31
C ALA A 189 -8.68 -3.70 12.39
N HIS A 190 -8.23 -4.25 11.27
CA HIS A 190 -9.05 -4.95 10.31
C HIS A 190 -8.28 -6.08 9.64
N ASP A 191 -8.96 -7.20 9.48
CA ASP A 191 -8.54 -8.36 8.70
C ASP A 191 -9.60 -8.62 7.64
N GLU A 192 -9.29 -8.27 6.41
CA GLU A 192 -10.22 -8.37 5.28
C GLU A 192 -10.61 -9.82 5.01
N TRP A 193 -9.67 -10.76 5.12
CA TRP A 193 -9.92 -12.16 4.79
C TRP A 193 -10.73 -12.87 5.87
N GLU A 194 -10.50 -12.55 7.14
CA GLU A 194 -11.34 -13.03 8.23
C GLU A 194 -12.76 -12.47 8.13
N TRP A 195 -12.87 -11.16 7.82
CA TRP A 195 -14.17 -10.55 7.57
C TRP A 195 -14.86 -11.19 6.36
N GLN A 196 -14.14 -11.48 5.28
CA GLN A 196 -14.69 -12.13 4.08
C GLN A 196 -15.12 -13.56 4.33
N ARG A 197 -14.39 -14.34 5.15
CA ARG A 197 -14.81 -15.70 5.54
C ARG A 197 -16.17 -15.67 6.25
N ARG A 198 -16.38 -14.72 7.18
CA ARG A 198 -17.62 -14.58 7.93
C ARG A 198 -18.78 -14.02 7.10
N ASN A 199 -18.50 -13.06 6.22
CA ASN A 199 -19.56 -12.30 5.54
C ASN A 199 -19.85 -12.80 4.12
N ARG A 200 -18.98 -13.58 3.51
CA ARG A 200 -19.15 -14.20 2.18
C ARG A 200 -19.62 -13.22 1.10
N LYS A 201 -19.00 -12.04 1.01
CA LYS A 201 -19.36 -11.01 0.03
C LYS A 201 -18.88 -11.40 -1.37
N ARG A 202 -19.79 -11.46 -2.32
CA ARG A 202 -19.49 -11.89 -3.68
C ARG A 202 -18.87 -10.76 -4.49
N ILE A 203 -17.77 -11.07 -5.19
CA ILE A 203 -17.07 -10.19 -6.12
C ILE A 203 -17.65 -10.44 -7.53
N LYS A 204 -18.47 -9.52 -8.02
CA LYS A 204 -19.05 -9.59 -9.36
C LYS A 204 -18.07 -9.00 -10.37
N SER A 205 -17.03 -9.77 -10.72
CA SER A 205 -16.00 -9.42 -11.68
C SER A 205 -15.54 -10.68 -12.43
N ARG A 206 -15.18 -10.51 -13.71
CA ARG A 206 -14.51 -11.56 -14.51
C ARG A 206 -12.98 -11.41 -14.50
N HIS A 207 -12.45 -10.48 -13.68
CA HIS A 207 -11.04 -10.08 -13.63
C HIS A 207 -10.52 -10.12 -12.19
N ARG A 208 -10.86 -11.20 -11.43
CA ARG A 208 -10.51 -11.29 -10.01
C ARG A 208 -9.03 -11.57 -9.76
N ALA A 209 -8.37 -12.24 -10.72
CA ALA A 209 -6.95 -12.53 -10.63
C ALA A 209 -6.06 -11.49 -11.33
N GLU A 210 -6.60 -10.66 -12.24
CA GLU A 210 -5.77 -9.75 -13.05
C GLU A 210 -4.78 -8.94 -12.24
N TYR A 211 -3.51 -8.97 -12.69
CA TYR A 211 -2.34 -8.32 -12.09
C TYR A 211 -1.96 -8.84 -10.70
N LEU A 212 -2.43 -10.01 -10.30
CA LEU A 212 -2.08 -10.60 -9.00
C LEU A 212 -0.57 -10.90 -8.90
N GLU A 213 0.10 -11.16 -10.04
CA GLU A 213 1.55 -11.30 -10.15
C GLU A 213 2.34 -10.04 -9.77
N ALA A 214 1.73 -8.85 -9.78
CA ALA A 214 2.36 -7.64 -9.26
C ALA A 214 2.55 -7.68 -7.73
N PHE A 215 1.75 -8.51 -7.05
CA PHE A 215 1.78 -8.72 -5.60
C PHE A 215 2.40 -10.08 -5.24
N LEU A 216 1.95 -11.16 -5.88
CA LEU A 216 2.43 -12.51 -5.65
C LEU A 216 3.40 -12.89 -6.79
N PHE A 217 4.69 -12.89 -6.49
CA PHE A 217 5.75 -13.08 -7.48
C PHE A 217 6.54 -14.40 -7.31
N LEU A 218 6.32 -15.13 -6.21
CA LEU A 218 6.99 -16.42 -5.92
C LEU A 218 5.99 -17.55 -6.08
N CYS A 219 6.27 -18.48 -7.01
CA CYS A 219 5.40 -19.63 -7.25
C CYS A 219 5.43 -20.62 -6.07
N PRO A 220 4.27 -21.04 -5.51
CA PRO A 220 4.24 -21.93 -4.36
C PRO A 220 4.62 -23.38 -4.70
N GLN A 221 4.60 -23.75 -5.97
CA GLN A 221 4.95 -25.10 -6.45
C GLN A 221 6.44 -25.25 -6.70
N CYS A 222 7.02 -24.37 -7.53
CA CYS A 222 8.41 -24.49 -7.99
C CYS A 222 9.35 -23.44 -7.40
N GLU A 223 8.83 -22.47 -6.66
CA GLU A 223 9.56 -21.37 -6.03
C GLU A 223 10.39 -20.49 -7.00
N HIS A 224 10.03 -20.48 -8.29
CA HIS A 224 10.60 -19.53 -9.24
C HIS A 224 9.99 -18.15 -9.07
N ILE A 225 10.85 -17.12 -9.18
CA ILE A 225 10.49 -15.70 -9.06
C ILE A 225 10.05 -15.16 -10.40
N GLY A 226 8.93 -14.41 -10.45
CA GLY A 226 8.47 -13.71 -11.64
C GLY A 226 7.97 -14.60 -12.78
N LYS A 227 7.51 -15.82 -12.48
CA LYS A 227 6.95 -16.77 -13.46
C LYS A 227 5.43 -16.92 -13.35
N LEU A 228 4.79 -16.14 -12.47
CA LEU A 228 3.34 -16.12 -12.36
C LEU A 228 2.76 -15.10 -13.34
N HIS A 229 1.66 -15.48 -13.98
CA HIS A 229 0.90 -14.64 -14.92
C HIS A 229 -0.59 -14.79 -14.60
N SER A 230 -1.31 -13.69 -14.59
CA SER A 230 -2.75 -13.71 -14.32
C SER A 230 -3.55 -13.22 -15.51
N HIS A 231 -4.69 -13.88 -15.75
CA HIS A 231 -5.68 -13.46 -16.74
C HIS A 231 -7.08 -13.79 -16.23
N GLY A 232 -7.98 -12.82 -16.30
CA GLY A 232 -9.36 -13.02 -15.86
C GLY A 232 -9.45 -13.42 -14.38
N ASN A 233 -9.75 -14.70 -14.13
CA ASN A 233 -9.85 -15.28 -12.79
C ASN A 233 -8.77 -16.31 -12.51
N GLU A 234 -7.79 -16.46 -13.40
CA GLU A 234 -6.79 -17.52 -13.34
C GLU A 234 -5.40 -16.95 -13.09
N VAL A 235 -4.57 -17.70 -12.38
CA VAL A 235 -3.13 -17.47 -12.21
C VAL A 235 -2.40 -18.74 -12.66
N ILE A 236 -1.42 -18.57 -13.53
CA ILE A 236 -0.64 -19.68 -14.10
C ILE A 236 0.85 -19.41 -13.92
N CYS A 237 1.60 -20.43 -13.53
CA CYS A 237 3.05 -20.37 -13.53
C CYS A 237 3.59 -20.81 -14.89
N SER A 238 4.33 -19.95 -15.60
CA SER A 238 4.93 -20.30 -16.91
C SER A 238 6.07 -21.31 -16.84
N HIS A 239 6.59 -21.60 -15.62
CA HIS A 239 7.68 -22.57 -15.43
C HIS A 239 7.18 -23.98 -15.13
N CYS A 240 6.26 -24.14 -14.15
CA CYS A 240 5.81 -25.45 -13.69
C CYS A 240 4.35 -25.76 -14.03
N HIS A 241 3.69 -24.84 -14.74
CA HIS A 241 2.29 -24.96 -15.19
C HIS A 241 1.26 -25.08 -14.05
N LEU A 242 1.64 -24.74 -12.80
CA LEU A 242 0.66 -24.64 -11.72
C LEU A 242 -0.46 -23.69 -12.14
N HIS A 243 -1.70 -24.16 -11.98
CA HIS A 243 -2.90 -23.41 -12.31
C HIS A 243 -3.74 -23.18 -11.07
N ILE A 244 -4.23 -21.95 -10.88
CA ILE A 244 -4.98 -21.52 -9.70
C ILE A 244 -6.17 -20.67 -10.14
N HIS A 245 -7.35 -21.02 -9.69
CA HIS A 245 -8.57 -20.24 -9.91
C HIS A 245 -8.90 -19.34 -8.71
N VAL A 246 -9.28 -18.08 -8.97
CA VAL A 246 -9.80 -17.14 -7.95
C VAL A 246 -11.31 -17.17 -7.99
N ASP A 247 -11.94 -17.74 -6.96
CA ASP A 247 -13.38 -17.93 -6.89
C ASP A 247 -14.18 -16.61 -6.75
N GLY A 248 -15.50 -16.70 -6.77
CA GLY A 248 -16.40 -15.55 -6.67
C GLY A 248 -16.33 -14.77 -5.35
N TYR A 249 -15.59 -15.25 -4.38
CA TYR A 249 -15.37 -14.64 -3.06
C TYR A 249 -13.94 -14.14 -2.86
N GLY A 250 -13.04 -14.36 -3.89
CA GLY A 250 -11.64 -13.97 -3.84
C GLY A 250 -10.71 -15.02 -3.25
N PHE A 251 -11.24 -16.20 -2.88
CA PHE A 251 -10.43 -17.31 -2.37
C PHE A 251 -9.82 -18.11 -3.52
N PHE A 252 -8.66 -18.68 -3.26
CA PHE A 252 -7.92 -19.48 -4.22
C PHE A 252 -8.39 -20.92 -4.25
N ARG A 253 -8.42 -21.49 -5.44
CA ARG A 253 -8.68 -22.91 -5.70
C ARG A 253 -7.47 -23.47 -6.46
N PHE A 254 -6.65 -24.21 -5.75
CA PHE A 254 -5.50 -24.90 -6.26
C PHE A 254 -5.89 -26.25 -6.88
N GLU A 255 -5.14 -26.73 -7.84
CA GLU A 255 -5.30 -28.07 -8.36
C GLU A 255 -4.92 -29.13 -7.30
N PRO A 256 -5.61 -30.31 -7.29
CA PRO A 256 -5.24 -31.42 -6.42
C PRO A 256 -3.76 -31.83 -6.62
N GLY A 257 -3.05 -32.07 -5.53
CA GLY A 257 -1.64 -32.46 -5.57
C GLY A 257 -0.64 -31.30 -5.64
N SER A 258 -1.10 -30.05 -5.58
CA SER A 258 -0.21 -28.90 -5.43
C SER A 258 0.63 -29.03 -4.17
N ARG A 259 1.94 -28.77 -4.26
CA ARG A 259 2.90 -28.84 -3.14
C ARG A 259 2.50 -27.96 -1.96
N ARG A 260 1.95 -26.78 -2.26
CA ARG A 260 1.39 -25.84 -1.28
C ARG A 260 0.11 -25.25 -1.83
N SER A 261 -0.83 -25.00 -0.94
CA SER A 261 -2.07 -24.29 -1.26
C SER A 261 -2.34 -23.24 -0.20
N PHE A 262 -2.96 -22.15 -0.60
CA PHE A 262 -3.33 -21.03 0.26
C PHE A 262 -4.79 -20.67 0.01
N ASP A 263 -5.50 -20.28 1.06
CA ASP A 263 -6.88 -19.85 0.92
C ASP A 263 -7.01 -18.52 0.16
N ASN A 264 -6.07 -17.61 0.40
CA ASN A 264 -6.18 -16.22 -0.05
C ASN A 264 -4.81 -15.57 -0.30
N ALA A 265 -4.81 -14.37 -0.83
CA ALA A 265 -3.59 -13.65 -1.23
C ALA A 265 -2.69 -13.27 -0.04
N ARG A 266 -3.24 -13.06 1.18
CA ARG A 266 -2.44 -12.78 2.37
C ARG A 266 -1.64 -14.00 2.78
N ASP A 267 -2.29 -15.15 2.94
CA ASP A 267 -1.62 -16.38 3.41
C ASP A 267 -0.50 -16.79 2.45
N TRP A 268 -0.70 -16.59 1.14
CA TRP A 268 0.36 -16.79 0.14
C TRP A 268 1.46 -15.74 0.28
N PHE A 269 1.13 -14.47 0.46
CA PHE A 269 2.10 -13.41 0.64
C PHE A 269 2.97 -13.60 1.89
N ASP A 270 2.39 -14.02 3.01
CA ASP A 270 3.13 -14.29 4.26
C ASP A 270 4.14 -15.42 4.06
N TRP A 271 3.74 -16.50 3.38
CA TRP A 271 4.67 -17.57 2.98
C TRP A 271 5.74 -17.05 2.00
N GLN A 272 5.35 -16.26 1.02
CA GLN A 272 6.28 -15.68 0.03
C GLN A 272 7.35 -14.82 0.71
N MET A 273 6.96 -13.96 1.64
CA MET A 273 7.89 -13.11 2.40
C MET A 273 8.94 -13.95 3.12
N ASN A 274 8.50 -14.93 3.92
CA ASN A 274 9.39 -15.81 4.67
C ASN A 274 10.32 -16.64 3.77
N THR A 275 9.79 -17.13 2.63
CA THR A 275 10.57 -17.94 1.70
C THR A 275 11.57 -17.09 0.93
N PHE A 276 11.16 -15.91 0.49
CA PHE A 276 12.01 -14.99 -0.26
C PHE A 276 13.13 -14.44 0.62
N GLU A 277 12.86 -14.08 1.87
CA GLU A 277 13.87 -13.67 2.85
C GLU A 277 14.94 -14.74 3.03
N LYS A 278 14.56 -16.00 3.32
CA LYS A 278 15.49 -17.12 3.45
C LYS A 278 16.34 -17.34 2.19
N LYS A 279 15.76 -17.21 0.99
CA LYS A 279 16.49 -17.33 -0.28
C LYS A 279 17.53 -16.21 -0.43
N LEU A 280 17.20 -14.98 -0.06
CA LEU A 280 18.12 -13.86 -0.13
C LEU A 280 19.23 -13.98 0.92
N GLU A 281 18.89 -14.33 2.14
CA GLU A 281 19.89 -14.56 3.22
C GLU A 281 20.87 -15.67 2.84
N HIS A 282 20.39 -16.74 2.23
CA HIS A 282 21.26 -17.80 1.72
C HIS A 282 22.16 -17.30 0.57
N ALA A 283 21.62 -16.54 -0.38
CA ALA A 283 22.44 -15.96 -1.46
C ALA A 283 23.50 -14.98 -0.93
N LEU A 284 23.15 -14.17 0.06
CA LEU A 284 24.07 -13.27 0.76
C LEU A 284 25.20 -14.05 1.46
N SER A 285 24.88 -15.13 2.18
CA SER A 285 25.88 -15.95 2.89
C SER A 285 26.86 -16.66 1.96
N LEU A 286 26.43 -16.99 0.74
CA LEU A 286 27.27 -17.62 -0.28
C LEU A 286 27.95 -16.61 -1.22
N HIS A 287 27.73 -15.31 -1.05
CA HIS A 287 28.25 -14.25 -1.91
C HIS A 287 27.96 -14.52 -3.41
N VAL A 288 26.70 -14.92 -3.72
CA VAL A 288 26.30 -15.29 -5.07
C VAL A 288 26.54 -14.13 -6.03
N ALA A 289 27.33 -14.38 -7.10
CA ALA A 289 27.68 -13.36 -8.10
C ALA A 289 26.63 -13.20 -9.20
N GLU A 290 25.80 -14.22 -9.42
CA GLU A 290 24.75 -14.22 -10.43
C GLU A 290 23.55 -13.38 -9.97
N PRO A 291 22.74 -12.87 -10.94
CA PRO A 291 21.52 -12.15 -10.58
C PRO A 291 20.54 -13.03 -9.81
N LEU A 292 19.97 -12.51 -8.73
CA LEU A 292 18.88 -13.15 -7.98
C LEU A 292 17.62 -13.34 -8.84
N PHE A 293 17.34 -12.35 -9.68
CA PHE A 293 16.29 -12.39 -10.69
C PHE A 293 16.55 -11.33 -11.77
N ILE A 294 15.96 -11.58 -12.96
CA ILE A 294 16.07 -10.71 -14.13
C ILE A 294 14.65 -10.45 -14.63
N ASP A 295 14.36 -9.18 -14.92
CA ASP A 295 13.13 -8.77 -15.59
C ASP A 295 13.45 -8.06 -16.90
N TYR A 296 12.60 -8.28 -17.89
CA TYR A 296 12.76 -7.72 -19.23
C TYR A 296 11.67 -6.69 -19.52
N SER A 297 11.98 -5.75 -20.42
CA SER A 297 11.01 -4.79 -20.96
C SER A 297 10.37 -3.83 -19.93
N MET A 298 11.02 -3.57 -18.81
CA MET A 298 10.62 -2.50 -17.92
C MET A 298 10.92 -1.13 -18.55
N ILE A 299 9.98 -0.20 -18.50
CA ILE A 299 10.19 1.14 -19.03
C ILE A 299 10.92 2.00 -18.02
N PHE A 300 12.11 2.49 -18.38
CA PHE A 300 12.98 3.24 -17.50
C PHE A 300 12.90 4.76 -17.76
N PHE A 301 12.82 5.52 -16.67
CA PHE A 301 12.79 6.99 -16.67
C PHE A 301 13.73 7.57 -15.62
N GLU A 302 14.31 8.74 -15.92
CA GLU A 302 15.01 9.58 -14.96
C GLU A 302 14.32 10.94 -14.86
N PHE A 303 14.16 11.45 -13.64
CA PHE A 303 13.56 12.75 -13.35
C PHE A 303 14.67 13.78 -13.19
N GLU A 304 14.74 14.72 -14.13
CA GLU A 304 15.69 15.82 -14.13
C GLU A 304 14.99 17.12 -13.67
N ALA A 305 15.78 18.14 -13.31
CA ALA A 305 15.24 19.44 -12.88
C ALA A 305 14.36 20.14 -13.95
N ARG A 306 14.58 19.81 -15.23
CA ARG A 306 13.87 20.43 -16.37
C ARG A 306 12.97 19.45 -17.13
N GLY A 307 12.67 18.29 -16.56
CA GLY A 307 11.78 17.33 -17.21
C GLY A 307 12.04 15.88 -16.88
N VAL A 308 11.52 15.00 -17.72
CA VAL A 308 11.63 13.54 -17.54
C VAL A 308 12.32 12.96 -18.77
N LYS A 309 13.47 12.34 -18.57
CA LYS A 309 14.18 11.59 -19.60
C LYS A 309 13.68 10.16 -19.65
N LYS A 310 13.19 9.71 -20.80
CA LYS A 310 12.72 8.36 -21.03
C LYS A 310 13.78 7.55 -21.79
N TYR A 311 14.26 6.47 -21.18
CA TYR A 311 15.20 5.54 -21.79
C TYR A 311 14.52 4.41 -22.55
N GLY A 312 13.25 4.11 -22.26
CA GLY A 312 12.46 3.06 -22.90
C GLY A 312 12.61 1.70 -22.24
N PRO A 313 12.31 0.60 -23.02
CA PRO A 313 12.40 -0.75 -22.50
C PRO A 313 13.82 -1.11 -22.04
N SER A 314 13.91 -1.73 -20.88
CA SER A 314 15.19 -2.03 -20.23
C SER A 314 15.14 -3.44 -19.64
N GLU A 315 16.28 -4.13 -19.65
CA GLU A 315 16.51 -5.29 -18.82
C GLU A 315 16.96 -4.83 -17.44
N VAL A 316 16.43 -5.45 -16.38
CA VAL A 316 16.76 -5.14 -15.00
C VAL A 316 17.27 -6.39 -14.31
N ARG A 317 18.51 -6.35 -13.87
CA ARG A 317 19.19 -7.42 -13.12
C ARG A 317 19.31 -7.03 -11.66
N THR A 318 18.87 -7.89 -10.76
CA THR A 318 18.97 -7.68 -9.32
C THR A 318 19.99 -8.64 -8.74
N TYR A 319 21.00 -8.10 -8.08
CA TYR A 319 22.07 -8.83 -7.41
C TYR A 319 21.97 -8.68 -5.89
N ILE A 320 22.85 -9.32 -5.15
CA ILE A 320 22.92 -9.20 -3.69
C ILE A 320 23.44 -7.83 -3.21
N ASP A 321 24.15 -7.08 -4.07
CA ASP A 321 24.80 -5.80 -3.74
C ASP A 321 24.26 -4.61 -4.54
N ARG A 322 23.57 -4.85 -5.67
CA ARG A 322 23.14 -3.81 -6.62
C ARG A 322 21.95 -4.18 -7.48
N ILE A 323 21.38 -3.17 -8.11
CA ILE A 323 20.44 -3.29 -9.23
C ILE A 323 21.11 -2.70 -10.46
N GLU A 324 21.14 -3.44 -11.56
CA GLU A 324 21.61 -2.98 -12.86
C GLU A 324 20.42 -2.77 -13.80
N ILE A 325 20.36 -1.63 -14.44
CA ILE A 325 19.34 -1.31 -15.45
C ILE A 325 20.08 -1.11 -16.78
N LEU A 326 19.74 -1.97 -17.75
CA LEU A 326 20.33 -2.02 -19.08
C LEU A 326 19.27 -1.54 -20.10
N PRO A 327 19.20 -0.23 -20.40
CA PRO A 327 18.28 0.27 -21.42
C PRO A 327 18.68 -0.24 -22.80
N GLN A 328 17.69 -0.42 -23.69
CA GLN A 328 17.98 -0.74 -25.10
C GLN A 328 18.79 0.36 -25.78
N LYS A 329 18.70 1.61 -25.30
CA LYS A 329 19.46 2.75 -25.79
C LYS A 329 20.06 3.53 -24.61
N GLY A 330 21.36 3.81 -24.66
CA GLY A 330 22.07 4.53 -23.61
C GLY A 330 23.00 3.64 -22.79
N SER A 331 23.57 4.19 -21.72
CA SER A 331 24.49 3.51 -20.83
C SER A 331 23.75 2.68 -19.78
N THR A 332 24.39 1.65 -19.24
CA THR A 332 23.92 0.91 -18.07
C THR A 332 23.92 1.81 -16.83
N HIS A 333 22.86 1.73 -16.05
CA HIS A 333 22.74 2.37 -14.74
C HIS A 333 22.91 1.33 -13.66
N ILE A 334 23.82 1.60 -12.70
CA ILE A 334 24.12 0.69 -11.57
C ILE A 334 23.73 1.40 -10.28
N PHE A 335 22.88 0.79 -9.49
CA PHE A 335 22.41 1.29 -8.21
C PHE A 335 22.84 0.31 -7.09
N ARG A 336 23.91 0.68 -6.36
CA ARG A 336 24.33 -0.10 -5.19
C ARG A 336 23.41 0.16 -4.01
N TYR A 337 23.03 -0.87 -3.25
CA TYR A 337 22.06 -0.72 -2.13
C TYR A 337 22.56 0.26 -1.06
N GLU A 338 23.88 0.35 -0.84
CA GLU A 338 24.48 1.33 0.07
C GLU A 338 24.26 2.79 -0.35
N GLN A 339 24.23 3.05 -1.68
CA GLN A 339 24.04 4.38 -2.29
C GLN A 339 22.57 4.77 -2.48
N LEU A 340 21.64 3.83 -2.31
CA LEU A 340 20.22 4.13 -2.40
C LEU A 340 19.75 4.94 -1.19
N ASP A 341 19.14 6.08 -1.44
CA ASP A 341 18.42 6.86 -0.42
C ASP A 341 17.09 6.20 -0.04
N ALA A 342 16.36 5.72 -1.05
CA ALA A 342 15.10 5.02 -0.89
C ALA A 342 14.73 4.22 -2.15
N ILE A 343 13.97 3.15 -1.96
CA ILE A 343 13.28 2.41 -3.02
C ILE A 343 11.86 2.13 -2.56
N SER A 344 10.89 2.31 -3.43
CA SER A 344 9.48 2.12 -3.07
C SER A 344 8.61 1.76 -4.26
N THR A 345 7.60 0.94 -4.00
CA THR A 345 6.56 0.63 -4.98
C THR A 345 5.44 1.66 -4.91
N GLU A 346 5.24 2.38 -6.01
CA GLU A 346 4.15 3.32 -6.18
C GLU A 346 3.04 2.71 -7.03
N LEU A 347 1.81 2.85 -6.57
CA LEU A 347 0.66 2.12 -7.11
C LEU A 347 0.95 0.60 -7.06
N HIS A 348 0.82 -0.12 -8.17
CA HIS A 348 1.14 -1.56 -8.22
C HIS A 348 2.21 -1.90 -9.27
N GLU A 349 2.60 -0.94 -10.10
CA GLU A 349 3.39 -1.15 -11.31
C GLU A 349 4.66 -0.30 -11.39
N ARG A 350 4.84 0.66 -10.47
CA ARG A 350 5.93 1.62 -10.52
C ARG A 350 6.91 1.37 -9.39
N LEU A 351 8.17 1.22 -9.75
CA LEU A 351 9.27 1.22 -8.81
C LEU A 351 9.93 2.60 -8.86
N GLU A 352 9.96 3.31 -7.75
CA GLU A 352 10.70 4.55 -7.58
C GLU A 352 12.03 4.24 -6.91
N ILE A 353 13.12 4.74 -7.49
CA ILE A 353 14.48 4.64 -6.95
C ILE A 353 15.00 6.05 -6.71
N HIS A 354 15.47 6.32 -5.51
CA HIS A 354 16.14 7.56 -5.14
C HIS A 354 17.58 7.25 -4.79
N ALA A 355 18.52 7.88 -5.50
CA ALA A 355 19.95 7.69 -5.31
C ALA A 355 20.68 8.99 -5.65
N ASP A 356 21.65 9.40 -4.82
CA ASP A 356 22.49 10.59 -5.01
C ASP A 356 21.68 11.86 -5.30
N GLY A 357 20.56 12.04 -4.60
CA GLY A 357 19.66 13.19 -4.77
C GLY A 357 18.84 13.17 -6.06
N ARG A 358 18.96 12.16 -6.91
CA ARG A 358 18.21 11.96 -8.16
C ARG A 358 17.07 10.96 -7.96
N SER A 359 16.08 11.04 -8.83
CA SER A 359 14.91 10.17 -8.81
C SER A 359 14.76 9.44 -10.14
N PHE A 360 14.52 8.14 -10.06
CA PHE A 360 14.37 7.27 -11.20
C PHE A 360 13.09 6.45 -11.05
N ARG A 361 12.52 6.00 -12.18
CA ARG A 361 11.33 5.17 -12.20
C ARG A 361 11.45 4.03 -13.19
N LEU A 362 11.04 2.86 -12.75
CA LEU A 362 10.79 1.70 -13.59
C LEU A 362 9.30 1.38 -13.61
N TYR A 363 8.79 1.06 -14.78
CA TYR A 363 7.38 0.80 -15.01
C TYR A 363 7.22 -0.63 -15.54
N GLY A 364 6.60 -1.52 -14.74
CA GLY A 364 6.59 -2.97 -15.02
C GLY A 364 5.25 -3.58 -15.42
N LYS A 365 4.15 -2.83 -15.30
CA LYS A 365 2.77 -3.36 -15.45
C LYS A 365 2.55 -4.16 -16.74
N TYR A 366 2.96 -3.60 -17.87
CA TYR A 366 2.71 -4.22 -19.19
C TYR A 366 3.60 -5.43 -19.47
N SER A 367 4.66 -5.60 -18.69
CA SER A 367 5.55 -6.77 -18.79
C SER A 367 5.22 -7.89 -17.79
N GLY A 368 4.16 -7.72 -16.96
CA GLY A 368 3.82 -8.70 -15.92
C GLY A 368 4.81 -8.75 -14.76
N VAL A 369 5.60 -7.67 -14.56
CA VAL A 369 6.65 -7.63 -13.54
C VAL A 369 6.11 -7.08 -12.23
N SER A 370 6.47 -7.72 -11.12
CA SER A 370 6.25 -7.22 -9.77
C SER A 370 7.29 -6.14 -9.42
N SER A 371 6.87 -4.89 -9.28
CA SER A 371 7.73 -3.83 -8.71
C SER A 371 7.97 -4.05 -7.21
N LEU A 372 7.05 -4.70 -6.52
CA LEU A 372 7.12 -4.97 -5.07
C LEU A 372 8.30 -5.87 -4.69
N LYS A 373 8.69 -6.85 -5.53
CA LYS A 373 9.82 -7.73 -5.22
C LYS A 373 11.15 -6.99 -5.08
N TYR A 374 11.35 -5.89 -5.82
CA TYR A 374 12.54 -5.04 -5.70
C TYR A 374 12.59 -4.28 -4.37
N GLU A 375 11.45 -3.73 -3.96
CA GLU A 375 11.34 -3.05 -2.66
C GLU A 375 11.58 -4.03 -1.53
N ILE A 376 11.00 -5.23 -1.58
CA ILE A 376 11.20 -6.29 -0.58
C ILE A 376 12.66 -6.74 -0.57
N ALA A 377 13.28 -7.01 -1.73
CA ALA A 377 14.67 -7.42 -1.83
C ALA A 377 15.61 -6.38 -1.20
N ALA A 378 15.45 -5.10 -1.54
CA ALA A 378 16.25 -4.02 -0.97
C ALA A 378 16.11 -3.94 0.56
N ASN A 379 14.87 -4.08 1.08
CA ASN A 379 14.64 -4.04 2.52
C ASN A 379 15.29 -5.24 3.24
N ILE A 380 15.24 -6.44 2.67
CA ILE A 380 15.91 -7.62 3.22
C ILE A 380 17.45 -7.42 3.23
N ILE A 381 18.01 -6.89 2.15
CA ILE A 381 19.43 -6.62 2.02
C ILE A 381 19.86 -5.56 3.04
N TRP A 382 19.14 -4.45 3.16
CA TRP A 382 19.41 -3.41 4.16
C TRP A 382 19.34 -3.94 5.61
N LYS A 383 18.35 -4.80 5.92
CA LYS A 383 18.27 -5.48 7.22
C LYS A 383 19.54 -6.26 7.51
N ASN A 384 20.02 -7.08 6.56
CA ASN A 384 21.21 -7.89 6.70
C ASN A 384 22.51 -7.04 6.78
N GLN A 385 22.49 -5.82 6.25
CA GLN A 385 23.61 -4.85 6.34
C GLN A 385 23.56 -3.99 7.61
N GLY A 386 22.56 -4.15 8.49
CA GLY A 386 22.35 -3.31 9.67
C GLY A 386 21.79 -1.90 9.36
N ASN A 387 21.28 -1.68 8.15
CA ASN A 387 20.74 -0.39 7.71
C ASN A 387 19.22 -0.28 7.98
N GLU A 388 18.77 -0.65 9.18
CA GLU A 388 17.35 -0.69 9.56
C GLU A 388 16.62 0.66 9.43
N TYR A 389 17.35 1.78 9.46
CA TYR A 389 16.81 3.12 9.30
C TYR A 389 16.30 3.41 7.88
N LYS A 390 16.76 2.62 6.88
CA LYS A 390 16.31 2.69 5.47
C LYS A 390 15.02 1.88 5.22
N LEU A 391 14.63 0.98 6.12
CA LEU A 391 13.50 0.08 5.92
C LEU A 391 12.19 0.84 5.71
N SER A 392 11.43 0.40 4.72
CA SER A 392 10.06 0.88 4.50
C SER A 392 9.22 0.62 5.75
N PRO A 393 8.52 1.63 6.32
CA PRO A 393 7.84 1.48 7.61
C PRO A 393 6.87 0.28 7.66
N TYR A 394 6.14 0.00 6.59
CA TYR A 394 5.19 -1.10 6.54
C TYR A 394 5.84 -2.49 6.39
N LEU A 395 7.07 -2.57 5.85
CA LEU A 395 7.85 -3.81 5.78
C LEU A 395 8.66 -4.07 7.06
N LYS A 396 8.94 -3.02 7.82
CA LYS A 396 9.74 -3.09 9.04
C LYS A 396 9.15 -4.08 10.05
N SER A 397 7.83 -4.08 10.23
CA SER A 397 7.16 -5.00 11.15
C SER A 397 7.27 -6.46 10.71
N PHE A 398 7.23 -6.75 9.42
CA PHE A 398 7.44 -8.10 8.90
C PHE A 398 8.88 -8.57 9.11
N LEU A 399 9.85 -7.70 8.80
CA LEU A 399 11.26 -8.08 8.73
C LEU A 399 11.96 -8.12 10.11
N LEU A 400 11.55 -7.27 11.08
CA LEU A 400 12.21 -7.20 12.37
C LEU A 400 11.51 -8.02 13.47
N ASN A 401 10.18 -8.13 13.42
CA ASN A 401 9.43 -8.73 14.52
C ASN A 401 8.90 -10.13 14.20
N GLY A 402 8.99 -10.58 12.94
CA GLY A 402 8.40 -11.86 12.51
C GLY A 402 6.90 -11.96 12.77
N GLN A 403 6.25 -10.86 13.13
CA GLN A 403 4.85 -10.82 13.58
C GLN A 403 4.01 -9.93 12.69
N GLN A 404 2.86 -10.49 12.32
CA GLN A 404 1.69 -9.70 11.92
C GLN A 404 1.35 -8.70 13.05
N PRO A 405 0.77 -7.52 12.73
CA PRO A 405 0.18 -6.66 13.75
C PRO A 405 -0.79 -7.50 14.57
N ALA A 406 -0.78 -7.29 15.88
CA ALA A 406 -1.51 -8.06 16.88
C ALA A 406 -2.93 -8.45 16.41
N LYS A 407 -3.27 -9.72 16.65
CA LYS A 407 -4.61 -10.28 16.47
C LYS A 407 -5.63 -9.52 17.31
#